data_5284e3634077d65050472883d255e3b4
#
_entry.id   5284e3634077d65050472883d255e3b4
#
_cell.length_a   1.000
_cell.length_b   1.000
_cell.length_c   1.000
_cell.angle_alpha   90.00
_cell.angle_beta   90.00
_cell.angle_gamma   90.00
#
_symmetry.space_group_name_H-M   'P 1'
#
loop_
_entity.id
_entity.type
_entity.pdbx_description
1 polymer ?
#
loop_
_entity_poly.entity_id
_entity_poly.type
_entity_poly.pdbx_seq_one_letter_code
_entity_poly.pdbx_strand_id
1 'polypeptide(L)'
;MDKIFAITSTGKTEKSFMDLRFGKCENLVIFNAKTNQYSVFENPFKESENSGIQLIGYLKELEVTSIITGEVGPKVSTFLENDKLQLILLSEERIKIEEIMDRIKP
;
A
#
# COMPACT_ATOMS: atom_id res chain seq x y z
N MET A 1 18.23 7.75 -0.74
CA MET A 1 16.85 7.74 -1.25
C MET A 1 15.89 7.42 -0.12
N ASP A 2 14.81 8.17 -0.04
CA ASP A 2 13.79 7.89 0.96
C ASP A 2 13.01 6.63 0.61
N LYS A 3 12.73 5.80 1.61
CA LYS A 3 11.83 4.67 1.44
C LYS A 3 10.43 5.13 1.79
N ILE A 4 9.55 5.09 0.81
CA ILE A 4 8.16 5.49 0.95
C ILE A 4 7.28 4.27 0.72
N PHE A 5 6.51 3.91 1.73
CA PHE A 5 5.66 2.72 1.72
C PHE A 5 4.21 3.12 1.49
N ALA A 6 3.52 2.34 0.67
CA ALA A 6 2.06 2.43 0.54
C ALA A 6 1.48 1.20 1.22
N ILE A 7 0.64 1.41 2.22
CA ILE A 7 0.02 0.34 2.98
C ILE A 7 -1.48 0.41 2.73
N THR A 8 -2.07 -0.67 2.26
CA THR A 8 -3.52 -0.71 2.05
C THR A 8 -4.23 -0.80 3.39
N SER A 9 -5.27 0.03 3.57
CA SER A 9 -5.93 0.20 4.85
C SER A 9 -7.45 0.14 4.71
N THR A 10 -8.10 -0.44 5.72
CA THR A 10 -9.56 -0.48 5.78
C THR A 10 -10.16 0.82 6.25
N GLY A 11 -9.39 1.65 6.93
CA GLY A 11 -9.86 2.91 7.50
C GLY A 11 -8.87 4.03 7.36
N LYS A 12 -9.12 5.12 8.07
CA LYS A 12 -8.36 6.37 7.89
C LYS A 12 -7.39 6.69 9.01
N THR A 13 -7.20 5.78 9.95
CA THR A 13 -6.31 6.01 11.09
C THR A 13 -5.29 4.89 11.22
N GLU A 14 -4.25 5.15 11.99
CA GLU A 14 -3.23 4.14 12.31
C GLU A 14 -3.78 2.96 13.11
N LYS A 15 -4.96 3.11 13.70
CA LYS A 15 -5.65 2.04 14.42
C LYS A 15 -6.43 1.12 13.49
N SER A 16 -6.56 1.48 12.21
CA SER A 16 -7.24 0.66 11.22
C SER A 16 -6.43 -0.56 10.88
N PHE A 17 -7.10 -1.59 10.37
CA PHE A 17 -6.43 -2.80 9.92
C PHE A 17 -5.93 -2.66 8.49
N MET A 18 -4.85 -3.37 8.15
CA MET A 18 -4.41 -3.48 6.77
C MET A 18 -5.55 -4.10 5.95
N ASP A 19 -5.84 -3.50 4.80
CA ASP A 19 -6.81 -4.09 3.86
C ASP A 19 -6.08 -5.17 3.07
N LEU A 20 -6.64 -6.38 3.06
CA LEU A 20 -6.01 -7.51 2.38
C LEU A 20 -6.03 -7.37 0.85
N ARG A 21 -6.91 -6.51 0.33
CA ARG A 21 -7.03 -6.28 -1.12
C ARG A 21 -6.20 -5.08 -1.53
N PHE A 22 -5.47 -5.21 -2.63
CA PHE A 22 -4.67 -4.09 -3.13
C PHE A 22 -5.53 -3.09 -3.92
N GLY A 23 -6.00 -3.49 -5.10
CA GLY A 23 -6.72 -2.56 -5.99
C GLY A 23 -8.07 -2.09 -5.47
N LYS A 24 -8.71 -2.88 -4.63
CA LYS A 24 -10.03 -2.60 -4.07
C LYS A 24 -10.00 -2.11 -2.63
N CYS A 25 -8.83 -1.74 -2.11
CA CYS A 25 -8.73 -1.26 -0.75
C CYS A 25 -9.50 0.06 -0.57
N GLU A 26 -9.94 0.31 0.65
CA GLU A 26 -10.69 1.54 0.95
C GLU A 26 -9.77 2.76 0.98
N ASN A 27 -8.62 2.63 1.64
CA ASN A 27 -7.68 3.73 1.86
C ASN A 27 -6.25 3.27 1.67
N LEU A 28 -5.36 4.23 1.53
CA LEU A 28 -3.92 4.02 1.42
C LEU A 28 -3.22 4.87 2.46
N VAL A 29 -2.32 4.27 3.20
CA VAL A 29 -1.42 4.99 4.10
C VAL A 29 -0.09 5.12 3.39
N ILE A 30 0.35 6.35 3.18
CA ILE A 30 1.64 6.64 2.56
C ILE A 30 2.60 7.04 3.67
N PHE A 31 3.56 6.19 3.96
CA PHE A 31 4.46 6.33 5.10
C PHE A 31 5.90 6.55 4.64
N ASN A 32 6.50 7.65 5.09
CA ASN A 32 7.91 7.93 4.84
C ASN A 32 8.71 7.42 6.04
N ALA A 33 9.45 6.33 5.84
CA ALA A 33 10.21 5.69 6.90
C ALA A 33 11.33 6.57 7.46
N LYS A 34 11.88 7.47 6.65
CA LYS A 34 12.95 8.36 7.07
C LYS A 34 12.47 9.42 8.04
N THR A 35 11.33 10.04 7.72
CA THR A 35 10.77 11.12 8.56
C THR A 35 9.80 10.62 9.61
N ASN A 36 9.36 9.37 9.49
CA ASN A 36 8.36 8.75 10.35
C ASN A 36 6.99 9.46 10.28
N GLN A 37 6.71 10.10 9.14
CA GLN A 37 5.44 10.77 8.90
C GLN A 37 4.59 9.99 7.92
N TYR A 38 3.27 10.09 8.06
CA TYR A 38 2.37 9.43 7.14
C TYR A 38 1.18 10.31 6.79
N SER A 39 0.58 9.99 5.65
CA SER A 39 -0.67 10.61 5.18
C SER A 39 -1.63 9.51 4.78
N VAL A 40 -2.92 9.78 4.83
CA VAL A 40 -3.94 8.81 4.44
C VAL A 40 -4.72 9.37 3.26
N PHE A 41 -4.87 8.54 2.23
CA PHE A 41 -5.63 8.90 1.02
C PHE A 41 -6.69 7.84 0.76
N GLU A 42 -7.87 8.29 0.37
CA GLU A 42 -8.90 7.37 -0.11
C GLU A 42 -8.46 6.81 -1.46
N ASN A 43 -8.70 5.52 -1.70
CA ASN A 43 -8.36 4.90 -2.98
C ASN A 43 -9.34 5.37 -4.07
N PRO A 44 -8.87 6.17 -5.04
CA PRO A 44 -9.76 6.70 -6.07
C PRO A 44 -10.18 5.68 -7.11
N PHE A 45 -9.58 4.50 -7.12
CA PHE A 45 -9.79 3.48 -8.14
C PHE A 45 -10.54 2.23 -7.66
N LYS A 46 -11.03 2.23 -6.42
CA LYS A 46 -11.62 1.01 -5.84
C LYS A 46 -12.81 0.45 -6.62
N GLU A 47 -13.52 1.29 -7.35
CA GLU A 47 -14.66 0.88 -8.17
C GLU A 47 -14.28 0.58 -9.63
N SER A 48 -13.04 0.78 -10.00
CA SER A 48 -12.57 0.59 -11.37
C SER A 48 -12.30 -0.89 -11.67
N GLU A 49 -12.51 -1.30 -12.92
CA GLU A 49 -12.20 -2.65 -13.36
C GLU A 49 -10.69 -2.95 -13.35
N ASN A 50 -9.88 -1.93 -13.59
CA ASN A 50 -8.42 -2.05 -13.60
C ASN A 50 -7.80 -1.36 -12.39
N SER A 51 -8.48 -1.43 -11.24
CA SER A 51 -8.09 -0.70 -10.05
C SER A 51 -6.63 -0.93 -9.61
N GLY A 52 -6.15 -2.17 -9.67
CA GLY A 52 -4.79 -2.47 -9.26
C GLY A 52 -3.73 -1.79 -10.13
N ILE A 53 -3.90 -1.87 -11.44
CA ILE A 53 -2.97 -1.25 -12.39
C ILE A 53 -3.00 0.27 -12.28
N GLN A 54 -4.21 0.84 -12.18
CA GLN A 54 -4.36 2.28 -12.01
C GLN A 54 -3.75 2.76 -10.70
N LEU A 55 -3.92 1.98 -9.65
CA LEU A 55 -3.38 2.32 -8.34
C LEU A 55 -1.85 2.35 -8.38
N ILE A 56 -1.20 1.42 -9.09
CA ILE A 56 0.25 1.42 -9.24
C ILE A 56 0.72 2.74 -9.86
N GLY A 57 0.05 3.19 -10.92
CA GLY A 57 0.39 4.47 -11.55
C GLY A 57 0.28 5.65 -10.59
N TYR A 58 -0.77 5.67 -9.81
CA TYR A 58 -1.00 6.70 -8.79
C TYR A 58 0.11 6.70 -7.73
N LEU A 59 0.49 5.51 -7.25
CA LEU A 59 1.53 5.37 -6.24
C LEU A 59 2.89 5.79 -6.77
N LYS A 60 3.17 5.54 -8.05
CA LYS A 60 4.41 5.99 -8.66
C LYS A 60 4.50 7.52 -8.70
N GLU A 61 3.39 8.19 -8.94
CA GLU A 61 3.34 9.66 -8.89
C GLU A 61 3.62 10.19 -7.48
N LEU A 62 3.27 9.40 -6.46
CA LEU A 62 3.55 9.75 -5.06
C LEU A 62 4.96 9.33 -4.63
N GLU A 63 5.77 8.84 -5.56
CA GLU A 63 7.14 8.41 -5.31
C GLU A 63 7.25 7.24 -4.32
N VAL A 64 6.24 6.39 -4.28
CA VAL A 64 6.23 5.19 -3.46
C VAL A 64 7.29 4.21 -3.96
N THR A 65 8.05 3.63 -3.04
CA THR A 65 9.10 2.65 -3.36
C THR A 65 8.69 1.22 -3.02
N SER A 66 7.75 1.05 -2.10
CA SER A 66 7.32 -0.28 -1.66
C SER A 66 5.83 -0.29 -1.36
N ILE A 67 5.18 -1.40 -1.68
CA ILE A 67 3.76 -1.62 -1.41
C ILE A 67 3.62 -2.74 -0.39
N ILE A 68 2.83 -2.52 0.64
CA ILE A 68 2.51 -3.53 1.66
C ILE A 68 1.01 -3.79 1.63
N THR A 69 0.63 -5.02 1.34
CA THR A 69 -0.77 -5.42 1.23
C THR A 69 -0.91 -6.91 1.52
N GLY A 70 -2.13 -7.44 1.49
CA GLY A 70 -2.37 -8.84 1.75
C GLY A 70 -2.27 -9.72 0.52
N GLU A 71 -2.84 -9.26 -0.59
CA GLU A 71 -2.84 -10.04 -1.83
C GLU A 71 -2.97 -9.13 -3.04
N VAL A 72 -2.45 -9.60 -4.16
CA VAL A 72 -2.61 -8.93 -5.46
C VAL A 72 -3.08 -9.96 -6.46
N GLY A 73 -3.83 -9.52 -7.46
CA GLY A 73 -4.24 -10.40 -8.56
C GLY A 73 -3.05 -10.71 -9.47
N PRO A 74 -3.17 -11.76 -10.31
CA PRO A 74 -2.06 -12.18 -11.19
C PRO A 74 -1.64 -11.09 -12.19
N LYS A 75 -2.58 -10.28 -12.65
CA LYS A 75 -2.28 -9.18 -13.57
C LYS A 75 -1.38 -8.13 -12.93
N VAL A 76 -1.68 -7.76 -11.68
CA VAL A 76 -0.88 -6.81 -10.91
C VAL A 76 0.49 -7.40 -10.61
N SER A 77 0.54 -8.65 -10.19
CA SER A 77 1.78 -9.34 -9.89
C SER A 77 2.72 -9.34 -11.09
N THR A 78 2.20 -9.70 -12.27
CA THR A 78 2.97 -9.70 -13.51
C THR A 78 3.47 -8.30 -13.86
N PHE A 79 2.61 -7.30 -13.69
CA PHE A 79 2.98 -5.90 -13.96
C PHE A 79 4.14 -5.46 -13.07
N LEU A 80 4.09 -5.81 -11.78
CA LEU A 80 5.12 -5.41 -10.81
C LEU A 80 6.45 -6.14 -11.00
N GLU A 81 6.47 -7.31 -11.63
CA GLU A 81 7.72 -8.03 -11.92
C GLU A 81 8.69 -7.20 -12.75
N ASN A 82 8.17 -6.32 -13.59
CA ASN A 82 8.96 -5.48 -14.47
C ASN A 82 9.10 -4.05 -13.96
N ASP A 83 8.71 -3.81 -12.72
CA ASP A 83 8.75 -2.49 -12.11
C ASP A 83 9.74 -2.45 -10.95
N LYS A 84 10.16 -1.25 -10.60
CA LYS A 84 11.08 -1.04 -9.47
C LYS A 84 10.36 -0.99 -8.13
N LEU A 85 9.04 -1.02 -8.12
CA LEU A 85 8.28 -1.05 -6.89
C LEU A 85 8.41 -2.40 -6.21
N GLN A 86 8.81 -2.38 -4.95
CA GLN A 86 8.90 -3.59 -4.15
C GLN A 86 7.49 -3.97 -3.65
N LEU A 87 7.16 -5.24 -3.73
CA LEU A 87 5.88 -5.75 -3.23
C LEU A 87 6.13 -6.60 -2.00
N ILE A 88 5.49 -6.25 -0.90
CA ILE A 88 5.58 -6.98 0.37
C ILE A 88 4.18 -7.48 0.70
N LEU A 89 4.01 -8.80 0.73
CA LEU A 89 2.73 -9.42 1.05
C LEU A 89 2.73 -9.93 2.48
N LEU A 90 1.75 -9.51 3.25
CA LEU A 90 1.56 -9.98 4.63
C LEU A 90 0.31 -10.84 4.68
N SER A 91 0.44 -12.05 5.20
CA SER A 91 -0.68 -12.96 5.34
C SER A 91 -1.41 -12.83 6.68
N GLU A 92 -0.97 -11.94 7.53
CA GLU A 92 -1.58 -11.73 8.85
C GLU A 92 -2.92 -11.03 8.72
N GLU A 93 -3.97 -11.66 9.19
CA GLU A 93 -5.28 -11.06 9.26
C GLU A 93 -5.31 -10.08 10.44
N ARG A 94 -5.99 -8.96 10.26
CA ARG A 94 -6.24 -8.00 11.33
C ARG A 94 -4.98 -7.38 11.94
N ILE A 95 -3.95 -7.20 11.13
CA ILE A 95 -2.79 -6.44 11.56
C ILE A 95 -3.10 -4.93 11.41
N LYS A 96 -2.79 -4.16 12.44
CA LYS A 96 -3.04 -2.71 12.42
C LYS A 96 -1.95 -1.97 11.66
N ILE A 97 -2.35 -0.86 11.05
CA ILE A 97 -1.41 0.00 10.32
C ILE A 97 -0.25 0.43 11.21
N GLU A 98 -0.52 0.81 12.46
CA GLU A 98 0.55 1.22 13.39
C GLU A 98 1.56 0.10 13.65
N GLU A 99 1.11 -1.14 13.69
CA GLU A 99 2.01 -2.29 13.88
C GLU A 99 2.94 -2.46 12.67
N ILE A 100 2.40 -2.26 11.46
CA ILE A 100 3.21 -2.34 10.24
C ILE A 100 4.24 -1.21 10.22
N MET A 101 3.82 0.01 10.52
CA MET A 101 4.73 1.15 10.55
C MET A 101 5.86 0.94 11.57
N ASP A 102 5.54 0.36 12.73
CA ASP A 102 6.54 0.07 13.74
C ASP A 102 7.59 -0.94 13.27
N ARG A 103 7.20 -1.92 12.44
CA ARG A 103 8.12 -2.92 11.88
C ARG A 103 9.07 -2.36 10.84
N ILE A 104 8.68 -1.29 10.14
CA ILE A 104 9.46 -0.73 9.04
C ILE A 104 10.16 0.58 9.38
N LYS A 105 10.04 1.05 10.60
CA LYS A 105 10.83 2.20 11.08
C LYS A 105 12.31 1.84 11.12
N PRO A 106 13.20 2.79 10.82
CA PRO A 106 14.63 2.56 10.94
C PRO A 106 15.04 2.30 12.39
#